data_01cd787b32991668ac893a20f106bdc6
#
_entry.id   01cd787b32991668ac893a20f106bdc6
#
_cell.length_a   1.000
_cell.length_b   1.000
_cell.length_c   1.000
_cell.angle_alpha   90.00
_cell.angle_beta   90.00
_cell.angle_gamma   90.00
#
_symmetry.space_group_name_H-M   'P 1'
#
loop_
_entity.id
_entity.type
_entity.pdbx_description
1 polymer ?
#
loop_
_entity_poly.entity_id
_entity_poly.type
_entity_poly.pdbx_seq_one_letter_code
_entity_poly.pdbx_strand_id
1 'polypeptide(L)'
;MKPTLLLNSGVAFSATSPLHYTLCWDNKYAHTGHCKEHHYLYILESDKEIVNDGHGKLKINYLDRLKERLSTMNEGWHLHKPKILTKDSEYVKFDGKDFYSKEVSIEKYIDYYLTHYNHIKNDYKAVADFSNLNACLSEKFMQSIKNELLKHFDIKVIMVFRDPVRRLWSVSNKNSPDPQNYIKMCVGGKLEPNCYYHDIIRRHRNVWGEENVHPIIMEEFWAGDTQPLADFLDFPFTKIHPNVYYPDMGSRAPHYPYLKDQWQSDKVDLDDETRDYCLDRLSYLYESFKDEYGRIPDMWMK
;
A
#
# COMPACT_ATOMS: atom_id res chain seq x y z
N MET A 1 10.24 19.87 -16.35
CA MET A 1 9.06 19.13 -15.88
C MET A 1 9.48 18.39 -14.62
N LYS A 2 8.70 18.47 -13.55
CA LYS A 2 8.96 17.70 -12.33
C LYS A 2 8.63 16.23 -12.56
N PRO A 3 9.34 15.31 -11.92
CA PRO A 3 8.95 13.91 -11.94
C PRO A 3 7.65 13.68 -11.17
N THR A 4 6.86 12.70 -11.59
CA THR A 4 5.71 12.24 -10.82
C THR A 4 6.18 11.34 -9.69
N LEU A 5 5.73 11.62 -8.45
CA LEU A 5 5.82 10.70 -7.33
C LEU A 5 4.43 10.10 -7.08
N LEU A 6 4.31 8.80 -7.35
CA LEU A 6 3.09 8.03 -7.11
C LEU A 6 3.11 7.47 -5.69
N LEU A 7 2.24 7.96 -4.83
CA LEU A 7 2.06 7.45 -3.48
C LEU A 7 0.94 6.41 -3.46
N ASN A 8 1.23 5.18 -3.06
CA ASN A 8 0.19 4.23 -2.74
C ASN A 8 -0.17 4.35 -1.26
N SER A 9 -1.38 4.80 -1.02
CA SER A 9 -1.99 4.85 0.31
C SER A 9 -3.10 3.80 0.44
N GLY A 10 -2.96 2.69 -0.29
CA GLY A 10 -3.85 1.55 -0.24
C GLY A 10 -3.63 0.71 0.99
N VAL A 11 -4.73 0.10 1.48
CA VAL A 11 -4.65 -0.63 2.73
C VAL A 11 -4.04 -2.02 2.53
N ALA A 12 -3.39 -2.51 3.57
CA ALA A 12 -2.88 -3.86 3.58
C ALA A 12 -4.00 -4.88 3.30
N PHE A 13 -3.68 -5.98 2.63
CA PHE A 13 -4.62 -7.04 2.22
C PHE A 13 -5.66 -6.64 1.16
N SER A 14 -5.43 -5.54 0.46
CA SER A 14 -6.27 -5.07 -0.67
C SER A 14 -5.53 -5.18 -2.01
N ALA A 15 -4.75 -6.23 -2.21
CA ALA A 15 -4.06 -6.53 -3.47
C ALA A 15 -3.10 -5.44 -3.98
N THR A 16 -2.47 -4.69 -3.08
CA THR A 16 -1.45 -3.68 -3.45
C THR A 16 -0.23 -4.28 -4.16
N SER A 17 0.08 -5.56 -3.93
CA SER A 17 1.20 -6.23 -4.62
C SER A 17 0.91 -6.51 -6.09
N PRO A 18 -0.22 -7.12 -6.49
CA PRO A 18 -0.57 -7.23 -7.90
C PRO A 18 -0.66 -5.86 -8.61
N LEU A 19 -1.18 -4.83 -7.96
CA LEU A 19 -1.19 -3.48 -8.53
C LEU A 19 0.24 -2.96 -8.76
N HIS A 20 1.13 -3.15 -7.77
CA HIS A 20 2.54 -2.83 -7.93
C HIS A 20 3.16 -3.53 -9.15
N TYR A 21 2.88 -4.83 -9.33
CA TYR A 21 3.37 -5.54 -10.51
C TYR A 21 2.80 -4.99 -11.81
N THR A 22 1.50 -4.70 -11.84
CA THR A 22 0.86 -4.08 -13.00
C THR A 22 1.53 -2.77 -13.38
N LEU A 23 1.75 -1.88 -12.43
CA LEU A 23 2.29 -0.55 -12.71
C LEU A 23 3.80 -0.55 -12.94
N CYS A 24 4.54 -1.35 -12.18
CA CYS A 24 6.00 -1.26 -12.17
C CYS A 24 6.67 -2.26 -13.12
N TRP A 25 6.09 -3.43 -13.32
CA TRP A 25 6.74 -4.47 -14.10
C TRP A 25 6.09 -4.70 -15.46
N ASP A 26 4.78 -4.89 -15.45
CA ASP A 26 4.08 -5.23 -16.68
C ASP A 26 3.98 -4.04 -17.63
N ASN A 27 3.80 -2.84 -17.10
CA ASN A 27 3.62 -1.62 -17.89
C ASN A 27 4.78 -0.61 -17.77
N LYS A 28 5.71 -0.79 -16.84
CA LYS A 28 6.83 0.14 -16.62
C LYS A 28 6.39 1.61 -16.45
N TYR A 29 5.25 1.82 -15.82
CA TYR A 29 4.78 3.16 -15.53
C TYR A 29 5.62 3.82 -14.44
N ALA A 30 5.82 3.12 -13.31
CA ALA A 30 6.52 3.64 -12.15
C ALA A 30 7.58 2.66 -11.64
N HIS A 31 8.52 3.14 -10.85
CA HIS A 31 9.53 2.32 -10.21
C HIS A 31 9.68 2.68 -8.74
N THR A 32 9.72 1.66 -7.87
CA THR A 32 9.73 1.86 -6.41
C THR A 32 11.13 1.93 -5.78
N GLY A 33 12.18 1.90 -6.58
CA GLY A 33 13.52 1.85 -6.04
C GLY A 33 13.89 0.46 -5.51
N HIS A 34 14.50 0.40 -4.33
CA HIS A 34 15.08 -0.82 -3.77
C HIS A 34 14.05 -1.80 -3.22
N CYS A 35 12.88 -1.32 -2.82
CA CYS A 35 11.79 -2.19 -2.33
C CYS A 35 10.43 -1.60 -2.66
N LYS A 36 9.40 -2.43 -2.55
CA LYS A 36 8.02 -2.01 -2.74
C LYS A 36 7.56 -1.08 -1.62
N GLU A 37 7.81 -1.44 -0.38
CA GLU A 37 7.27 -0.80 0.82
C GLU A 37 8.40 -0.20 1.66
N HIS A 38 8.66 1.09 1.49
CA HIS A 38 9.67 1.81 2.25
C HIS A 38 9.24 2.16 3.66
N HIS A 39 7.94 2.44 3.85
CA HIS A 39 7.34 2.91 5.10
C HIS A 39 8.00 4.17 5.68
N TYR A 40 8.77 4.89 4.88
CA TYR A 40 9.60 5.98 5.33
C TYR A 40 8.80 7.15 5.89
N LEU A 41 7.74 7.56 5.19
CA LEU A 41 6.87 8.66 5.66
C LEU A 41 6.17 8.30 6.98
N TYR A 42 5.74 7.04 7.14
CA TYR A 42 5.16 6.57 8.39
C TYR A 42 6.18 6.57 9.55
N ILE A 43 7.43 6.20 9.28
CA ILE A 43 8.53 6.27 10.24
C ILE A 43 8.80 7.73 10.60
N LEU A 44 8.89 8.62 9.62
CA LEU A 44 9.15 10.04 9.81
C LEU A 44 8.07 10.72 10.65
N GLU A 45 6.79 10.41 10.40
CA GLU A 45 5.68 10.90 11.24
C GLU A 45 5.79 10.38 12.67
N SER A 46 6.03 9.09 12.82
CA SER A 46 6.07 8.43 14.11
C SER A 46 7.24 8.90 14.97
N ASP A 47 8.40 9.18 14.37
CA ASP A 47 9.54 9.78 15.09
C ASP A 47 9.23 11.17 15.63
N LYS A 48 8.39 11.95 14.94
CA LYS A 48 7.96 13.28 15.39
C LYS A 48 6.90 13.22 16.49
N GLU A 49 6.06 12.18 16.54
CA GLU A 49 4.93 12.04 17.46
C GLU A 49 5.27 11.33 18.79
N ILE A 50 6.39 10.60 18.86
CA ILE A 50 6.76 9.77 20.02
C ILE A 50 6.84 10.55 21.34
N VAL A 51 6.91 11.86 21.29
CA VAL A 51 7.11 12.73 22.46
C VAL A 51 5.85 12.86 23.34
N ASN A 52 4.63 12.53 22.86
CA ASN A 52 3.40 12.97 23.53
C ASN A 52 2.34 11.92 23.87
N ASP A 53 2.55 10.61 23.62
CA ASP A 53 1.47 9.65 23.79
C ASP A 53 1.80 8.56 24.83
N GLY A 54 0.90 8.34 25.82
CA GLY A 54 1.07 7.35 26.90
C GLY A 54 1.25 5.88 26.45
N HIS A 55 1.13 5.62 25.16
CA HIS A 55 1.44 4.35 24.50
C HIS A 55 2.84 4.29 23.88
N GLY A 56 3.70 5.27 24.16
CA GLY A 56 4.99 5.49 23.53
C GLY A 56 5.92 4.28 23.50
N LYS A 57 5.98 3.47 24.55
CA LYS A 57 6.89 2.30 24.60
C LYS A 57 6.56 1.20 23.59
N LEU A 58 5.29 0.90 23.33
CA LEU A 58 4.89 -0.11 22.35
C LEU A 58 5.12 0.38 20.92
N LYS A 59 4.87 1.67 20.69
CA LYS A 59 5.07 2.32 19.39
C LYS A 59 6.57 2.43 19.07
N ILE A 60 7.41 2.80 20.03
CA ILE A 60 8.88 2.84 19.92
C ILE A 60 9.42 1.45 19.56
N ASN A 61 9.04 0.41 20.28
CA ASN A 61 9.50 -0.94 20.01
C ASN A 61 9.08 -1.45 18.61
N TYR A 62 7.90 -1.06 18.14
CA TYR A 62 7.45 -1.39 16.78
C TYR A 62 8.29 -0.67 15.73
N LEU A 63 8.53 0.63 15.91
CA LEU A 63 9.31 1.44 14.99
C LEU A 63 10.77 1.00 14.94
N ASP A 64 11.39 0.72 16.07
CA ASP A 64 12.77 0.24 16.15
C ASP A 64 12.88 -1.10 15.40
N ARG A 65 11.95 -2.03 15.63
CA ARG A 65 11.89 -3.29 14.86
C ARG A 65 11.65 -3.07 13.38
N LEU A 66 10.80 -2.10 13.01
CA LEU A 66 10.53 -1.77 11.62
C LEU A 66 11.79 -1.18 10.96
N LYS A 67 12.47 -0.22 11.61
CA LYS A 67 13.73 0.38 11.15
C LYS A 67 14.82 -0.68 11.03
N GLU A 68 15.00 -1.52 12.03
CA GLU A 68 15.97 -2.62 12.02
C GLU A 68 15.67 -3.58 10.86
N ARG A 69 14.41 -4.02 10.73
CA ARG A 69 13.99 -4.88 9.64
C ARG A 69 14.26 -4.24 8.28
N LEU A 70 13.91 -2.98 8.08
CA LEU A 70 14.09 -2.26 6.82
C LEU A 70 15.59 -2.02 6.53
N SER A 71 16.40 -1.73 7.56
CA SER A 71 17.85 -1.54 7.40
C SER A 71 18.60 -2.82 7.01
N THR A 72 18.08 -3.98 7.42
CA THR A 72 18.67 -5.30 7.10
C THR A 72 18.15 -5.88 5.79
N MET A 73 17.17 -5.24 5.14
CA MET A 73 16.55 -5.69 3.90
C MET A 73 17.46 -5.72 2.68
N ASN A 74 18.72 -5.33 2.80
CA ASN A 74 19.66 -5.30 1.67
C ASN A 74 19.86 -6.66 0.98
N GLU A 75 19.54 -7.79 1.62
CA GLU A 75 19.87 -9.10 1.08
C GLU A 75 18.71 -10.09 0.88
N GLY A 76 17.58 -9.91 1.52
CA GLY A 76 16.54 -10.96 1.58
C GLY A 76 15.17 -10.63 1.01
N TRP A 77 14.80 -9.38 0.94
CA TRP A 77 13.48 -8.95 0.48
C TRP A 77 13.42 -8.59 -1.01
N HIS A 78 14.23 -9.28 -1.79
CA HIS A 78 14.23 -9.26 -3.26
C HIS A 78 12.90 -9.70 -3.90
N LEU A 79 11.92 -9.97 -3.07
CA LEU A 79 10.58 -10.42 -3.44
C LEU A 79 9.88 -9.52 -4.45
N HIS A 80 10.37 -8.30 -4.60
CA HIS A 80 9.74 -7.30 -5.45
C HIS A 80 10.76 -6.52 -6.30
N LYS A 81 11.98 -7.04 -6.48
CA LYS A 81 12.92 -6.43 -7.44
C LYS A 81 12.51 -6.80 -8.85
N PRO A 82 12.28 -5.84 -9.72
CA PRO A 82 12.32 -6.11 -11.15
C PRO A 82 13.67 -6.76 -11.49
N LYS A 83 13.68 -7.80 -12.30
CA LYS A 83 14.93 -8.39 -12.84
C LYS A 83 15.85 -7.38 -13.54
N ILE A 84 15.32 -6.20 -13.85
CA ILE A 84 16.01 -5.07 -14.49
C ILE A 84 17.07 -4.45 -13.58
N LEU A 85 17.02 -4.67 -12.27
CA LEU A 85 18.07 -4.26 -11.34
C LEU A 85 19.23 -5.26 -11.27
N THR A 86 19.37 -6.12 -12.27
CA THR A 86 20.42 -7.10 -12.35
C THR A 86 21.73 -6.48 -12.77
N LYS A 87 22.73 -6.70 -11.95
CA LYS A 87 24.18 -6.81 -12.11
C LYS A 87 24.96 -5.67 -12.77
N ASP A 88 24.45 -4.92 -13.73
CA ASP A 88 25.22 -3.97 -14.52
C ASP A 88 24.78 -2.50 -14.38
N SER A 89 23.70 -2.22 -13.63
CA SER A 89 23.40 -0.86 -13.28
C SER A 89 24.28 -0.47 -12.10
N GLU A 90 25.12 0.53 -12.27
CA GLU A 90 25.74 1.29 -11.19
C GLU A 90 24.68 2.00 -10.35
N TYR A 91 23.70 1.21 -9.86
CA TYR A 91 22.72 1.70 -8.92
C TYR A 91 23.46 2.22 -7.71
N VAL A 92 23.19 3.44 -7.35
CA VAL A 92 23.56 4.03 -6.08
C VAL A 92 23.45 2.94 -5.03
N LYS A 93 24.56 2.58 -4.40
CA LYS A 93 24.55 1.59 -3.32
C LYS A 93 23.58 2.09 -2.28
N PHE A 94 22.39 1.49 -2.25
CA PHE A 94 21.41 1.81 -1.22
C PHE A 94 21.96 1.30 0.11
N ASP A 95 22.31 2.20 0.98
CA ASP A 95 22.59 1.88 2.35
C ASP A 95 21.32 2.04 3.18
N GLY A 96 20.62 0.93 3.39
CA GLY A 96 19.41 0.91 4.22
C GLY A 96 19.66 1.37 5.66
N LYS A 97 20.87 1.15 6.18
CA LYS A 97 21.24 1.62 7.52
C LYS A 97 21.30 3.14 7.56
N ASP A 98 21.89 3.76 6.54
CA ASP A 98 21.91 5.21 6.45
C ASP A 98 20.52 5.78 6.18
N PHE A 99 19.78 5.21 5.25
CA PHE A 99 18.44 5.68 4.88
C PHE A 99 17.46 5.66 6.05
N TYR A 100 17.49 4.59 6.86
CA TYR A 100 16.66 4.44 8.06
C TYR A 100 17.39 4.80 9.36
N SER A 101 18.49 5.53 9.28
CA SER A 101 19.26 5.98 10.44
C SER A 101 18.42 6.83 11.40
N LYS A 102 18.99 7.14 12.57
CA LYS A 102 18.30 7.91 13.64
C LYS A 102 17.76 9.27 13.18
N GLU A 103 18.33 9.84 12.13
CA GLU A 103 17.90 11.12 11.57
C GLU A 103 17.12 10.89 10.27
N VAL A 104 15.88 10.42 10.39
CA VAL A 104 14.95 10.42 9.25
C VAL A 104 14.47 11.83 8.97
N SER A 105 14.50 12.25 7.71
CA SER A 105 14.06 13.58 7.29
C SER A 105 13.36 13.55 5.94
N ILE A 106 12.57 14.58 5.65
CA ILE A 106 11.89 14.68 4.36
C ILE A 106 12.87 14.91 3.22
N GLU A 107 13.99 15.57 3.47
CA GLU A 107 15.06 15.82 2.51
C GLU A 107 15.68 14.49 2.05
N LYS A 108 15.99 13.58 2.97
CA LYS A 108 16.50 12.24 2.60
C LYS A 108 15.50 11.46 1.73
N TYR A 109 14.21 11.55 2.02
CA TYR A 109 13.16 10.94 1.21
C TYR A 109 13.13 11.52 -0.20
N ILE A 110 13.19 12.84 -0.31
CA ILE A 110 13.21 13.56 -1.58
C ILE A 110 14.46 13.19 -2.39
N ASP A 111 15.64 13.28 -1.79
CA ASP A 111 16.91 12.97 -2.43
C ASP A 111 16.96 11.53 -2.95
N TYR A 112 16.41 10.59 -2.17
CA TYR A 112 16.29 9.19 -2.59
C TYR A 112 15.48 9.06 -3.89
N TYR A 113 14.28 9.63 -3.94
CA TYR A 113 13.42 9.49 -5.11
C TYR A 113 13.88 10.32 -6.30
N LEU A 114 14.48 11.48 -6.10
CA LEU A 114 15.10 12.27 -7.19
C LEU A 114 16.29 11.55 -7.79
N THR A 115 17.18 11.04 -6.95
CA THR A 115 18.32 10.25 -7.39
C THR A 115 17.85 9.04 -8.19
N HIS A 116 16.87 8.33 -7.65
CA HIS A 116 16.28 7.18 -8.31
C HIS A 116 15.65 7.55 -9.66
N TYR A 117 14.83 8.61 -9.71
CA TYR A 117 14.24 9.08 -10.96
C TYR A 117 15.27 9.38 -12.04
N ASN A 118 16.37 10.03 -11.69
CA ASN A 118 17.43 10.37 -12.65
C ASN A 118 18.04 9.14 -13.32
N HIS A 119 18.05 8.00 -12.66
CA HIS A 119 18.52 6.75 -13.24
C HIS A 119 17.50 6.07 -14.15
N ILE A 120 16.19 6.22 -13.87
CA ILE A 120 15.14 5.45 -14.54
C ILE A 120 14.31 6.25 -15.55
N LYS A 121 14.44 7.56 -15.63
CA LYS A 121 13.58 8.48 -16.41
C LYS A 121 13.45 8.18 -17.91
N ASN A 122 14.37 7.40 -18.47
CA ASN A 122 14.30 6.98 -19.87
C ASN A 122 13.36 5.77 -20.07
N ASP A 123 13.14 4.98 -19.03
CA ASP A 123 12.39 3.73 -19.08
C ASP A 123 11.04 3.82 -18.37
N TYR A 124 10.89 4.76 -17.40
CA TYR A 124 9.73 4.90 -16.55
C TYR A 124 9.22 6.34 -16.53
N LYS A 125 7.92 6.51 -16.30
CA LYS A 125 7.27 7.84 -16.23
C LYS A 125 7.32 8.44 -14.83
N ALA A 126 7.37 7.60 -13.79
CA ALA A 126 7.21 8.00 -12.40
C ALA A 126 8.14 7.21 -11.47
N VAL A 127 8.41 7.78 -10.31
CA VAL A 127 8.86 7.03 -9.13
C VAL A 127 7.66 6.76 -8.23
N ALA A 128 7.73 5.71 -7.41
CA ALA A 128 6.59 5.33 -6.58
C ALA A 128 6.99 4.85 -5.19
N ASP A 129 6.18 5.20 -4.20
CA ASP A 129 6.19 4.64 -2.85
C ASP A 129 4.93 3.81 -2.64
N PHE A 130 5.08 2.49 -2.64
CA PHE A 130 3.97 1.54 -2.46
C PHE A 130 3.79 1.10 -1.00
N SER A 131 4.16 1.95 -0.06
CA SER A 131 4.03 1.68 1.37
C SER A 131 2.57 1.72 1.80
N ASN A 132 2.03 0.58 2.19
CA ASN A 132 0.63 0.48 2.63
C ASN A 132 0.34 1.26 3.93
N LEU A 133 1.37 1.54 4.76
CA LEU A 133 1.24 2.37 5.96
C LEU A 133 1.04 3.86 5.64
N ASN A 134 1.22 4.30 4.40
CA ASN A 134 0.86 5.66 4.00
C ASN A 134 -0.64 5.93 4.21
N ALA A 135 -1.48 4.90 4.23
CA ALA A 135 -2.90 5.01 4.61
C ALA A 135 -3.11 5.49 6.07
N CYS A 136 -2.12 5.30 6.93
CA CYS A 136 -2.18 5.66 8.34
C CYS A 136 -1.66 7.07 8.64
N LEU A 137 -1.08 7.77 7.65
CA LEU A 137 -0.55 9.11 7.84
C LEU A 137 -1.65 10.09 8.26
N SER A 138 -1.35 10.93 9.25
CA SER A 138 -2.28 11.98 9.65
C SER A 138 -2.34 13.11 8.64
N GLU A 139 -3.49 13.76 8.53
CA GLU A 139 -3.66 14.94 7.69
C GLU A 139 -2.65 16.05 8.05
N LYS A 140 -2.46 16.28 9.36
CA LYS A 140 -1.50 17.27 9.87
C LYS A 140 -0.08 16.99 9.40
N PHE A 141 0.36 15.74 9.46
CA PHE A 141 1.70 15.38 8.99
C PHE A 141 1.82 15.56 7.48
N MET A 142 0.89 15.02 6.71
CA MET A 142 0.90 15.19 5.25
C MET A 142 0.91 16.66 4.84
N GLN A 143 0.11 17.50 5.52
CA GLN A 143 0.10 18.96 5.29
C GLN A 143 1.46 19.60 5.61
N SER A 144 2.18 19.11 6.64
CA SER A 144 3.50 19.65 7.01
C SER A 144 4.60 19.38 5.99
N ILE A 145 4.49 18.30 5.21
CA ILE A 145 5.48 17.91 4.20
C ILE A 145 5.08 18.27 2.77
N LYS A 146 3.79 18.63 2.56
CA LYS A 146 3.22 18.90 1.23
C LYS A 146 4.04 19.87 0.41
N ASN A 147 4.29 21.06 0.98
CA ASN A 147 4.96 22.14 0.25
C ASN A 147 6.38 21.73 -0.15
N GLU A 148 7.07 20.95 0.68
CA GLU A 148 8.42 20.49 0.37
C GLU A 148 8.39 19.47 -0.76
N LEU A 149 7.51 18.49 -0.69
CA LEU A 149 7.33 17.51 -1.76
C LEU A 149 6.94 18.16 -3.10
N LEU A 150 6.01 19.12 -3.07
CA LEU A 150 5.54 19.81 -4.27
C LEU A 150 6.59 20.71 -4.95
N LYS A 151 7.69 21.07 -4.27
CA LYS A 151 8.83 21.72 -4.95
C LYS A 151 9.50 20.79 -5.96
N HIS A 152 9.50 19.51 -5.69
CA HIS A 152 10.31 18.51 -6.39
C HIS A 152 9.50 17.55 -7.26
N PHE A 153 8.24 17.28 -6.90
CA PHE A 153 7.40 16.27 -7.54
C PHE A 153 6.03 16.80 -7.92
N ASP A 154 5.47 16.23 -8.97
CA ASP A 154 4.03 16.20 -9.20
C ASP A 154 3.47 14.98 -8.46
N ILE A 155 2.62 15.22 -7.46
CA ILE A 155 2.12 14.15 -6.58
C ILE A 155 0.85 13.54 -7.15
N LYS A 156 0.83 12.22 -7.26
CA LYS A 156 -0.38 11.44 -7.50
C LYS A 156 -0.54 10.39 -6.40
N VAL A 157 -1.73 10.24 -5.88
CA VAL A 157 -2.05 9.29 -4.82
C VAL A 157 -3.04 8.26 -5.31
N ILE A 158 -2.70 6.99 -5.19
CA ILE A 158 -3.62 5.88 -5.45
C ILE A 158 -3.92 5.15 -4.15
N MET A 159 -5.13 4.64 -4.03
CA MET A 159 -5.59 3.90 -2.87
C MET A 159 -6.34 2.67 -3.34
N VAL A 160 -5.94 1.49 -2.84
CA VAL A 160 -6.64 0.26 -3.19
C VAL A 160 -7.49 -0.18 -2.01
N PHE A 161 -8.79 -0.27 -2.24
CA PHE A 161 -9.75 -0.75 -1.28
C PHE A 161 -10.34 -2.09 -1.72
N ARG A 162 -10.70 -2.88 -0.75
CA ARG A 162 -11.34 -4.16 -0.90
C ARG A 162 -12.56 -4.21 0.01
N ASP A 163 -13.53 -5.03 -0.33
CA ASP A 163 -14.65 -5.30 0.58
C ASP A 163 -14.14 -5.45 2.03
N PRO A 164 -14.65 -4.66 3.00
CA PRO A 164 -14.15 -4.63 4.37
C PRO A 164 -14.18 -5.99 5.05
N VAL A 165 -15.23 -6.79 4.85
CA VAL A 165 -15.35 -8.14 5.43
C VAL A 165 -14.32 -9.07 4.81
N ARG A 166 -14.19 -9.09 3.48
CA ARG A 166 -13.20 -9.92 2.78
C ARG A 166 -11.76 -9.54 3.11
N ARG A 167 -11.52 -8.24 3.33
CA ARG A 167 -10.21 -7.78 3.78
C ARG A 167 -9.89 -8.30 5.18
N LEU A 168 -10.78 -8.09 6.14
CA LEU A 168 -10.60 -8.58 7.52
C LEU A 168 -10.51 -10.10 7.56
N TRP A 169 -11.26 -10.79 6.72
CA TRP A 169 -11.13 -12.23 6.58
C TRP A 169 -9.73 -12.65 6.12
N SER A 170 -9.15 -11.95 5.16
CA SER A 170 -7.75 -12.21 4.73
C SER A 170 -6.74 -11.96 5.85
N VAL A 171 -6.96 -10.95 6.69
CA VAL A 171 -6.15 -10.68 7.89
C VAL A 171 -6.27 -11.83 8.88
N SER A 172 -7.50 -12.29 9.13
CA SER A 172 -7.80 -13.36 10.08
C SER A 172 -7.17 -14.70 9.68
N ASN A 173 -7.31 -15.08 8.41
CA ASN A 173 -6.69 -16.29 7.85
C ASN A 173 -5.15 -16.29 7.93
N LYS A 174 -4.54 -15.11 7.93
CA LYS A 174 -3.08 -15.00 8.05
C LYS A 174 -2.60 -15.07 9.50
N ASN A 175 -3.39 -14.52 10.41
CA ASN A 175 -2.93 -14.24 11.78
C ASN A 175 -3.44 -15.23 12.83
N SER A 176 -4.40 -16.09 12.47
CA SER A 176 -5.01 -17.00 13.43
C SER A 176 -5.25 -18.40 12.87
N PRO A 177 -5.03 -19.44 13.67
CA PRO A 177 -5.47 -20.80 13.34
C PRO A 177 -6.99 -20.97 13.43
N ASP A 178 -7.71 -20.06 14.12
CA ASP A 178 -9.16 -19.96 14.19
C ASP A 178 -9.61 -18.60 13.63
N PRO A 179 -9.69 -18.46 12.30
CA PRO A 179 -10.00 -17.19 11.67
C PRO A 179 -11.43 -16.73 11.88
N GLN A 180 -12.41 -17.65 12.09
CA GLN A 180 -13.81 -17.29 12.36
C GLN A 180 -13.94 -16.52 13.68
N ASN A 181 -13.35 -17.04 14.74
CA ASN A 181 -13.34 -16.37 16.03
C ASN A 181 -12.51 -15.08 16.01
N TYR A 182 -11.36 -15.10 15.30
CA TYR A 182 -10.48 -13.95 15.21
C TYR A 182 -11.17 -12.75 14.53
N ILE A 183 -11.89 -12.96 13.42
CA ILE A 183 -12.61 -11.85 12.76
C ILE A 183 -13.73 -11.31 13.65
N LYS A 184 -14.49 -12.18 14.36
CA LYS A 184 -15.51 -11.76 15.33
C LYS A 184 -14.91 -10.88 16.43
N MET A 185 -13.73 -11.23 16.94
CA MET A 185 -13.00 -10.41 17.91
C MET A 185 -12.58 -9.05 17.32
N CYS A 186 -12.02 -9.03 16.10
CA CYS A 186 -11.62 -7.79 15.45
C CYS A 186 -12.80 -6.85 15.24
N VAL A 187 -13.92 -7.37 14.76
CA VAL A 187 -15.14 -6.59 14.47
C VAL A 187 -15.86 -6.16 15.74
N GLY A 188 -15.81 -6.97 16.80
CA GLY A 188 -16.39 -6.64 18.12
C GLY A 188 -15.56 -5.65 18.94
N GLY A 189 -14.30 -5.41 18.54
CA GLY A 189 -13.37 -4.51 19.22
C GLY A 189 -13.17 -3.18 18.51
N LYS A 190 -12.02 -2.53 18.80
CA LYS A 190 -11.59 -1.33 18.09
C LYS A 190 -10.92 -1.71 16.78
N LEU A 191 -11.49 -1.31 15.66
CA LEU A 191 -10.91 -1.54 14.36
C LEU A 191 -9.60 -0.77 14.16
N GLU A 192 -8.71 -1.34 13.36
CA GLU A 192 -7.51 -0.64 12.92
C GLU A 192 -7.84 0.58 12.04
N PRO A 193 -7.00 1.64 12.05
CA PRO A 193 -7.20 2.82 11.21
C PRO A 193 -7.38 2.50 9.71
N ASN A 194 -6.78 1.42 9.24
CA ASN A 194 -6.90 0.93 7.87
C ASN A 194 -8.30 0.44 7.47
N CYS A 195 -9.24 0.32 8.41
CA CYS A 195 -10.62 -0.06 8.13
C CYS A 195 -11.50 1.14 7.78
N TYR A 196 -11.09 2.35 8.14
CA TYR A 196 -11.86 3.57 7.94
C TYR A 196 -11.54 4.22 6.58
N TYR A 197 -11.98 3.58 5.48
CA TYR A 197 -11.66 3.99 4.11
C TYR A 197 -12.07 5.42 3.79
N HIS A 198 -13.25 5.84 4.25
CA HIS A 198 -13.75 7.20 4.10
C HIS A 198 -12.79 8.23 4.72
N ASP A 199 -12.24 7.96 5.91
CA ASP A 199 -11.27 8.84 6.54
C ASP A 199 -9.95 8.90 5.77
N ILE A 200 -9.51 7.77 5.21
CA ILE A 200 -8.30 7.72 4.40
C ILE A 200 -8.49 8.57 3.14
N ILE A 201 -9.58 8.38 2.42
CA ILE A 201 -9.89 9.15 1.20
C ILE A 201 -9.95 10.63 1.52
N ARG A 202 -10.76 11.01 2.51
CA ARG A 202 -10.98 12.42 2.90
C ARG A 202 -9.67 13.12 3.27
N ARG A 203 -8.84 12.51 4.14
CA ARG A 203 -7.56 13.11 4.56
C ARG A 203 -6.62 13.36 3.38
N HIS A 204 -6.54 12.42 2.46
CA HIS A 204 -5.67 12.58 1.30
C HIS A 204 -6.22 13.62 0.32
N ARG A 205 -7.53 13.65 0.07
CA ARG A 205 -8.17 14.69 -0.75
C ARG A 205 -7.98 16.08 -0.16
N ASN A 206 -8.15 16.25 1.14
CA ASN A 206 -7.93 17.53 1.84
C ASN A 206 -6.49 18.03 1.66
N VAL A 207 -5.53 17.13 1.63
CA VAL A 207 -4.11 17.51 1.51
C VAL A 207 -3.70 17.68 0.04
N TRP A 208 -3.95 16.70 -0.80
CA TRP A 208 -3.36 16.65 -2.14
C TRP A 208 -4.27 17.26 -3.23
N GLY A 209 -5.54 17.47 -2.94
CA GLY A 209 -6.57 17.83 -3.91
C GLY A 209 -7.27 16.60 -4.49
N GLU A 210 -8.54 16.74 -4.83
CA GLU A 210 -9.36 15.63 -5.32
C GLU A 210 -8.83 15.08 -6.65
N GLU A 211 -8.34 15.95 -7.52
CA GLU A 211 -7.78 15.63 -8.84
C GLU A 211 -6.46 14.82 -8.76
N ASN A 212 -5.83 14.81 -7.60
CA ASN A 212 -4.57 14.10 -7.36
C ASN A 212 -4.74 12.81 -6.54
N VAL A 213 -5.99 12.44 -6.22
CA VAL A 213 -6.29 11.26 -5.37
C VAL A 213 -7.26 10.33 -6.07
N HIS A 214 -6.85 9.10 -6.33
CA HIS A 214 -7.65 8.11 -7.04
C HIS A 214 -7.87 6.83 -6.22
N PRO A 215 -9.08 6.63 -5.66
CA PRO A 215 -9.48 5.37 -5.04
C PRO A 215 -9.70 4.29 -6.10
N ILE A 216 -9.17 3.11 -5.86
CA ILE A 216 -9.29 1.92 -6.70
C ILE A 216 -10.06 0.86 -5.92
N ILE A 217 -11.14 0.36 -6.49
CA ILE A 217 -11.84 -0.79 -5.95
C ILE A 217 -11.19 -2.05 -6.52
N MET A 218 -10.63 -2.85 -5.64
CA MET A 218 -9.87 -4.04 -6.01
C MET A 218 -10.66 -4.96 -6.93
N GLU A 219 -11.89 -5.28 -6.56
CA GLU A 219 -12.74 -6.20 -7.27
C GLU A 219 -13.08 -5.72 -8.67
N GLU A 220 -13.37 -4.42 -8.83
CA GLU A 220 -13.70 -3.80 -10.12
C GLU A 220 -12.46 -3.75 -11.02
N PHE A 221 -11.34 -3.31 -10.50
CA PHE A 221 -10.08 -3.22 -11.25
C PHE A 221 -9.68 -4.59 -11.85
N TRP A 222 -9.77 -5.66 -11.06
CA TRP A 222 -9.45 -7.01 -11.57
C TRP A 222 -10.58 -7.65 -12.36
N ALA A 223 -11.78 -7.10 -12.34
CA ALA A 223 -12.84 -7.45 -13.29
C ALA A 223 -12.65 -6.80 -14.68
N GLY A 224 -11.67 -5.91 -14.81
CA GLY A 224 -11.30 -5.26 -16.06
C GLY A 224 -11.61 -3.75 -16.12
N ASP A 225 -12.17 -3.17 -15.07
CA ASP A 225 -12.41 -1.71 -15.01
C ASP A 225 -11.12 -0.96 -14.66
N THR A 226 -10.26 -0.83 -15.66
CA THR A 226 -8.94 -0.19 -15.52
C THR A 226 -8.87 1.20 -16.11
N GLN A 227 -9.87 1.59 -16.89
CA GLN A 227 -9.87 2.87 -17.59
C GLN A 227 -9.80 4.07 -16.65
N PRO A 228 -10.52 4.11 -15.50
CA PRO A 228 -10.42 5.24 -14.57
C PRO A 228 -9.00 5.47 -14.04
N LEU A 229 -8.28 4.40 -13.76
CA LEU A 229 -6.88 4.51 -13.33
C LEU A 229 -5.95 4.93 -14.49
N ALA A 230 -6.21 4.42 -15.69
CA ALA A 230 -5.45 4.79 -16.88
C ALA A 230 -5.60 6.30 -17.20
N ASP A 231 -6.82 6.80 -17.12
CA ASP A 231 -7.13 8.23 -17.32
C ASP A 231 -6.48 9.10 -16.23
N PHE A 232 -6.57 8.66 -14.97
CA PHE A 232 -5.94 9.35 -13.84
C PHE A 232 -4.42 9.46 -14.00
N LEU A 233 -3.76 8.40 -14.46
CA LEU A 233 -2.32 8.37 -14.64
C LEU A 233 -1.86 8.95 -15.98
N ASP A 234 -2.80 9.26 -16.90
CA ASP A 234 -2.50 9.57 -18.30
C ASP A 234 -1.58 8.52 -18.93
N PHE A 235 -1.95 7.25 -18.72
CA PHE A 235 -1.13 6.13 -19.13
C PHE A 235 -1.97 4.88 -19.45
N PRO A 236 -1.98 4.41 -20.71
CA PRO A 236 -2.74 3.23 -21.09
C PRO A 236 -2.08 1.96 -20.54
N PHE A 237 -2.87 1.10 -19.89
CA PHE A 237 -2.42 -0.21 -19.48
C PHE A 237 -2.52 -1.20 -20.64
N THR A 238 -1.40 -1.80 -20.98
CA THR A 238 -1.35 -2.86 -21.99
C THR A 238 -1.50 -4.25 -21.36
N LYS A 239 -1.28 -4.35 -20.06
CA LYS A 239 -1.26 -5.61 -19.36
C LYS A 239 -1.66 -5.41 -17.89
N ILE A 240 -2.52 -6.27 -17.40
CA ILE A 240 -2.89 -6.31 -15.98
C ILE A 240 -2.30 -7.58 -15.39
N HIS A 241 -1.54 -7.42 -14.33
CA HIS A 241 -1.00 -8.57 -13.62
C HIS A 241 -2.15 -9.38 -13.04
N PRO A 242 -2.22 -10.69 -13.30
CA PRO A 242 -3.32 -11.49 -12.79
C PRO A 242 -3.37 -11.41 -11.27
N ASN A 243 -4.57 -11.13 -10.76
CA ASN A 243 -4.75 -11.07 -9.33
C ASN A 243 -4.48 -12.44 -8.71
N VAL A 244 -3.67 -12.42 -7.74
CA VAL A 244 -3.17 -13.54 -6.98
C VAL A 244 -4.24 -14.25 -6.15
N TYR A 245 -5.45 -13.75 -6.16
CA TYR A 245 -6.61 -14.31 -5.45
C TYR A 245 -7.27 -15.52 -6.12
N TYR A 246 -6.79 -15.91 -7.28
CA TYR A 246 -7.29 -17.14 -7.88
C TYR A 246 -6.74 -18.35 -7.13
N PRO A 247 -7.58 -19.31 -6.76
CA PRO A 247 -7.14 -20.54 -6.08
C PRO A 247 -6.03 -21.31 -6.80
N ASP A 248 -5.85 -21.06 -8.09
CA ASP A 248 -4.82 -21.65 -8.96
C ASP A 248 -3.45 -20.98 -8.90
N MET A 249 -3.15 -20.17 -7.89
CA MET A 249 -1.85 -19.52 -7.79
C MET A 249 -0.66 -20.47 -7.79
N GLY A 250 -0.84 -21.65 -7.29
CA GLY A 250 0.18 -22.69 -7.33
C GLY A 250 0.73 -22.97 -8.73
N SER A 251 -0.10 -22.88 -9.76
CA SER A 251 0.27 -23.14 -11.16
C SER A 251 0.77 -21.90 -11.90
N ARG A 252 0.44 -20.68 -11.40
CA ARG A 252 0.81 -19.41 -12.03
C ARG A 252 2.02 -18.71 -11.40
N ALA A 253 2.63 -19.32 -10.40
CA ALA A 253 3.81 -18.79 -9.73
C ALA A 253 5.18 -19.23 -10.31
N PRO A 254 5.34 -19.66 -11.59
CA PRO A 254 6.66 -19.99 -12.11
C PRO A 254 7.62 -18.78 -12.06
N HIS A 255 7.07 -17.55 -12.00
CA HIS A 255 7.86 -16.33 -11.88
C HIS A 255 8.08 -15.88 -10.43
N TYR A 256 7.34 -16.45 -9.47
CA TYR A 256 7.37 -16.12 -8.05
C TYR A 256 7.23 -17.36 -7.17
N PRO A 257 8.18 -18.32 -7.26
CA PRO A 257 8.10 -19.61 -6.54
C PRO A 257 7.99 -19.42 -5.02
N TYR A 258 8.50 -18.32 -4.49
CA TYR A 258 8.46 -17.99 -3.07
C TYR A 258 7.12 -17.43 -2.57
N LEU A 259 6.24 -16.96 -3.48
CA LEU A 259 4.89 -16.56 -3.09
C LEU A 259 4.00 -17.78 -2.86
N LYS A 260 4.35 -18.92 -3.48
CA LYS A 260 3.61 -20.16 -3.37
C LYS A 260 3.42 -20.61 -1.92
N ASP A 261 4.48 -20.55 -1.13
CA ASP A 261 4.46 -21.03 0.26
C ASP A 261 3.81 -20.05 1.23
N GLN A 262 3.83 -18.75 0.91
CA GLN A 262 3.22 -17.71 1.78
C GLN A 262 1.71 -17.57 1.62
N TRP A 263 1.14 -18.05 0.50
CA TRP A 263 -0.25 -17.83 0.13
C TRP A 263 -1.08 -19.12 0.06
N GLN A 264 -0.46 -20.26 0.22
CA GLN A 264 -1.06 -21.60 0.30
C GLN A 264 -1.32 -22.06 1.74
N SER A 265 -1.56 -21.16 2.69
CA SER A 265 -2.19 -21.61 3.92
C SER A 265 -3.57 -22.18 3.54
N ASP A 266 -3.90 -23.33 4.07
CA ASP A 266 -5.24 -23.93 4.00
C ASP A 266 -6.26 -22.87 4.41
N LYS A 267 -6.83 -22.18 3.41
CA LYS A 267 -7.77 -21.10 3.67
C LYS A 267 -9.08 -21.74 4.09
N VAL A 268 -9.46 -21.45 5.31
CA VAL A 268 -10.79 -21.74 5.77
C VAL A 268 -11.75 -20.78 5.07
N ASP A 269 -12.88 -21.25 4.58
CA ASP A 269 -13.91 -20.39 4.01
C ASP A 269 -14.65 -19.64 5.12
N LEU A 270 -15.03 -18.41 4.86
CA LEU A 270 -15.87 -17.63 5.77
C LEU A 270 -17.28 -18.21 5.76
N ASP A 271 -17.75 -18.67 6.93
CA ASP A 271 -19.10 -19.19 7.06
C ASP A 271 -20.15 -18.05 7.04
N ASP A 272 -21.37 -18.40 6.64
CA ASP A 272 -22.45 -17.43 6.47
C ASP A 272 -22.81 -16.72 7.79
N GLU A 273 -22.83 -17.43 8.92
CA GLU A 273 -23.13 -16.82 10.23
C GLU A 273 -22.10 -15.75 10.59
N THR A 274 -20.82 -16.07 10.43
CA THR A 274 -19.73 -15.12 10.70
C THR A 274 -19.77 -13.95 9.73
N ARG A 275 -20.08 -14.21 8.45
CA ARG A 275 -20.23 -13.16 7.44
C ARG A 275 -21.36 -12.20 7.82
N ASP A 276 -22.54 -12.71 8.14
CA ASP A 276 -23.70 -11.89 8.49
C ASP A 276 -23.44 -11.07 9.76
N TYR A 277 -22.81 -11.67 10.77
CA TYR A 277 -22.36 -10.95 11.96
C TYR A 277 -21.42 -9.79 11.60
N CYS A 278 -20.45 -10.01 10.70
CA CYS A 278 -19.53 -8.97 10.29
C CYS A 278 -20.22 -7.86 9.48
N LEU A 279 -21.12 -8.21 8.57
CA LEU A 279 -21.89 -7.25 7.77
C LEU A 279 -22.74 -6.34 8.65
N ASP A 280 -23.44 -6.91 9.64
CA ASP A 280 -24.22 -6.11 10.61
C ASP A 280 -23.32 -5.11 11.35
N ARG A 281 -22.23 -5.59 11.93
CA ARG A 281 -21.32 -4.77 12.73
C ARG A 281 -20.53 -3.72 11.94
N LEU A 282 -20.25 -3.99 10.67
CA LEU A 282 -19.49 -3.11 9.79
C LEU A 282 -20.38 -2.26 8.87
N SER A 283 -21.70 -2.34 8.98
CA SER A 283 -22.63 -1.60 8.13
C SER A 283 -22.31 -0.11 8.04
N TYR A 284 -21.93 0.50 9.15
CA TYR A 284 -21.54 1.90 9.21
C TYR A 284 -20.28 2.24 8.35
N LEU A 285 -19.38 1.29 8.13
CA LEU A 285 -18.22 1.51 7.25
C LEU A 285 -18.64 1.58 5.78
N TYR A 286 -19.60 0.76 5.38
CA TYR A 286 -20.14 0.78 4.03
C TYR A 286 -20.89 2.09 3.76
N GLU A 287 -21.71 2.53 4.70
CA GLU A 287 -22.43 3.82 4.58
C GLU A 287 -21.43 5.00 4.56
N SER A 288 -20.48 5.04 5.48
CA SER A 288 -19.47 6.10 5.49
C SER A 288 -18.59 6.09 4.21
N PHE A 289 -18.31 4.91 3.66
CA PHE A 289 -17.60 4.80 2.38
C PHE A 289 -18.47 5.34 1.23
N LYS A 290 -19.75 5.00 1.21
CA LYS A 290 -20.72 5.51 0.24
C LYS A 290 -20.80 7.03 0.26
N ASP A 291 -20.86 7.63 1.45
CA ASP A 291 -20.91 9.09 1.60
C ASP A 291 -19.67 9.78 1.03
N GLU A 292 -18.50 9.20 1.18
CA GLU A 292 -17.23 9.77 0.72
C GLU A 292 -16.91 9.42 -0.75
N TYR A 293 -17.20 8.17 -1.16
CA TYR A 293 -16.88 7.65 -2.50
C TYR A 293 -18.01 7.85 -3.52
N GLY A 294 -19.23 8.07 -3.04
CA GLY A 294 -20.44 8.30 -3.85
C GLY A 294 -21.27 7.03 -4.09
N ARG A 295 -20.74 5.83 -3.85
CA ARG A 295 -21.48 4.56 -3.98
C ARG A 295 -20.83 3.44 -3.17
N ILE A 296 -21.57 2.39 -2.93
CA ILE A 296 -21.02 1.09 -2.51
C ILE A 296 -20.79 0.26 -3.78
N PRO A 297 -19.60 -0.34 -3.97
CA PRO A 297 -19.35 -1.22 -5.11
C PRO A 297 -20.31 -2.44 -5.10
N ASP A 298 -20.92 -2.74 -6.25
CA ASP A 298 -21.92 -3.84 -6.34
C ASP A 298 -21.36 -5.19 -5.91
N MET A 299 -20.05 -5.38 -6.07
CA MET A 299 -19.36 -6.62 -5.70
C MET A 299 -19.15 -6.79 -4.19
N TRP A 300 -19.33 -5.72 -3.41
CA TRP A 300 -19.21 -5.77 -1.94
C TRP A 300 -20.52 -6.23 -1.28
N MET A 301 -21.62 -6.15 -2.00
CA MET A 301 -22.95 -6.53 -1.50
C MET A 301 -23.33 -7.98 -1.85
N LYS A 302 -22.42 -8.71 -2.49
CA LYS A 302 -22.59 -10.13 -2.90
C LYS A 302 -21.71 -11.03 -2.06
#